data_4388a31ac9608396595ea1cd709a5fdd
#
_entry.id   4388a31ac9608396595ea1cd709a5fdd
#
_cell.length_a   1.000
_cell.length_b   1.000
_cell.length_c   1.000
_cell.angle_alpha   90.00
_cell.angle_beta   90.00
_cell.angle_gamma   90.00
#
_symmetry.space_group_name_H-M   'P 1'
#
loop_
_entity.id
_entity.type
_entity.pdbx_description
1 polymer ?
#
loop_
_entity_poly.entity_id
_entity_poly.type
_entity_poly.pdbx_seq_one_letter_code
_entity_poly.pdbx_strand_id
1 'polypeptide(L)'
;MVTIATNAVFEYIIENTPVKPDHAFLDGNLSGDKKANTQTLRSVRGKKVTAEVNISPELVAKYLHTTPQKMVQFGQMTTVGGALSGTIGINAHYANALA
;
A
#
# COMPACT_ATOMS: atom_id res chain seq x y z
N MET A 1 -19.77 -0.05 -9.27
CA MET A 1 -19.73 -1.44 -9.77
C MET A 1 -18.38 -2.13 -9.48
N VAL A 2 -17.25 -1.60 -9.93
CA VAL A 2 -15.93 -2.24 -9.73
C VAL A 2 -15.61 -2.50 -8.26
N THR A 3 -15.82 -1.54 -7.37
CA THR A 3 -15.54 -1.68 -5.94
C THR A 3 -16.34 -2.81 -5.28
N ILE A 4 -17.61 -2.96 -5.64
CA ILE A 4 -18.47 -4.02 -5.11
C ILE A 4 -17.96 -5.39 -5.57
N ALA A 5 -17.63 -5.53 -6.84
CA ALA A 5 -17.08 -6.76 -7.40
C ALA A 5 -15.72 -7.11 -6.76
N THR A 6 -14.86 -6.12 -6.56
CA THR A 6 -13.55 -6.31 -5.92
C THR A 6 -13.70 -6.81 -4.48
N ASN A 7 -14.60 -6.22 -3.69
CA ASN A 7 -14.86 -6.66 -2.32
C ASN A 7 -15.42 -8.08 -2.29
N ALA A 8 -16.38 -8.40 -3.16
CA ALA A 8 -16.95 -9.75 -3.23
C ALA A 8 -15.89 -10.82 -3.58
N VAL A 9 -14.99 -10.50 -4.51
CA VAL A 9 -13.87 -11.41 -4.86
C VAL A 9 -12.89 -11.53 -3.70
N PHE A 10 -12.60 -10.46 -3.01
CA PHE A 10 -11.70 -10.46 -1.85
C PHE A 10 -12.24 -11.35 -0.72
N GLU A 11 -13.50 -11.18 -0.35
CA GLU A 11 -14.17 -12.02 0.64
C GLU A 11 -14.19 -13.49 0.21
N TYR A 12 -14.57 -13.76 -1.05
CA TYR A 12 -14.55 -15.12 -1.60
C TYR A 12 -13.18 -15.79 -1.50
N ILE A 13 -12.10 -15.07 -1.83
CA ILE A 13 -10.73 -15.60 -1.74
C ILE A 13 -10.39 -15.95 -0.30
N ILE A 14 -10.67 -15.07 0.66
CA ILE A 14 -10.39 -15.30 2.09
C ILE A 14 -11.13 -16.54 2.61
N GLU A 15 -12.39 -16.68 2.23
CA GLU A 15 -13.23 -17.79 2.68
C GLU A 15 -12.83 -19.15 2.07
N ASN A 16 -12.38 -19.14 0.82
CA ASN A 16 -12.11 -20.37 0.06
C ASN A 16 -10.62 -20.73 -0.04
N THR A 17 -9.73 -19.94 0.55
CA THR A 17 -8.30 -20.28 0.59
C THR A 17 -8.06 -21.48 1.51
N PRO A 18 -7.30 -22.51 1.06
CA PRO A 18 -7.06 -23.72 1.84
C PRO A 18 -6.39 -23.49 3.19
N VAL A 19 -5.54 -22.47 3.27
CA VAL A 19 -4.93 -22.01 4.51
C VAL A 19 -5.39 -20.58 4.74
N LYS A 20 -6.07 -20.35 5.85
CA LYS A 20 -6.55 -19.00 6.18
C LYS A 20 -5.38 -18.05 6.35
N PRO A 21 -5.38 -16.90 5.66
CA PRO A 21 -4.32 -15.91 5.82
C PRO A 21 -4.45 -15.22 7.19
N ASP A 22 -3.34 -14.97 7.86
CA ASP A 22 -3.31 -14.18 9.10
C ASP A 22 -3.71 -12.73 8.83
N HIS A 23 -3.38 -12.23 7.64
CA HIS A 23 -3.69 -10.88 7.19
C HIS A 23 -4.06 -10.88 5.72
N ALA A 24 -5.00 -10.02 5.35
CA ALA A 24 -5.40 -9.82 3.96
C ALA A 24 -5.63 -8.33 3.68
N PHE A 25 -5.17 -7.87 2.53
CA PHE A 25 -5.31 -6.49 2.08
C PHE A 25 -5.71 -6.46 0.60
N LEU A 26 -6.54 -5.49 0.22
CA LEU A 26 -7.00 -5.34 -1.16
C LEU A 26 -5.88 -4.93 -2.14
N ASP A 27 -4.85 -4.26 -1.65
CA ASP A 27 -3.68 -3.85 -2.45
C ASP A 27 -2.40 -4.13 -1.66
N GLY A 28 -1.49 -4.85 -2.26
CA GLY A 28 -0.16 -5.16 -1.73
C GLY A 28 0.97 -4.40 -2.42
N ASN A 29 0.65 -3.35 -3.14
CA ASN A 29 1.64 -2.57 -3.91
C ASN A 29 2.35 -3.38 -5.01
N LEU A 30 1.76 -4.47 -5.47
CA LEU A 30 2.36 -5.36 -6.47
C LEU A 30 2.29 -4.78 -7.90
N SER A 31 1.54 -3.70 -8.12
CA SER A 31 1.50 -2.99 -9.39
C SER A 31 2.53 -1.87 -9.43
N GLY A 32 3.24 -1.71 -10.53
CA GLY A 32 4.17 -0.59 -10.74
C GLY A 32 3.50 0.73 -11.14
N ASP A 33 2.16 0.75 -11.27
CA ASP A 33 1.42 1.92 -11.69
C ASP A 33 1.54 3.07 -10.68
N LYS A 34 1.79 4.27 -11.18
CA LYS A 34 1.92 5.51 -10.41
C LYS A 34 3.00 5.47 -9.31
N LYS A 35 4.02 4.64 -9.48
CA LYS A 35 5.11 4.49 -8.53
C LYS A 35 6.45 4.80 -9.18
N ALA A 36 7.42 5.21 -8.36
CA ALA A 36 8.78 5.41 -8.85
C ALA A 36 9.33 4.12 -9.45
N ASN A 37 9.89 4.21 -10.64
CA ASN A 37 10.46 3.10 -11.36
C ASN A 37 11.81 3.52 -12.01
N THR A 38 12.45 2.63 -12.75
CA THR A 38 13.73 2.89 -13.39
C THR A 38 13.71 4.13 -14.29
N GLN A 39 12.58 4.47 -14.92
CA GLN A 39 12.45 5.66 -15.75
C GLN A 39 12.60 6.95 -14.93
N THR A 40 12.14 6.98 -13.70
CA THR A 40 12.25 8.14 -12.80
C THR A 40 13.72 8.45 -12.50
N LEU A 41 14.57 7.44 -12.40
CA LEU A 41 16.01 7.63 -12.20
C LEU A 41 16.73 8.09 -13.48
N ARG A 42 16.24 7.72 -14.65
CA ARG A 42 16.86 8.06 -15.94
C ARG A 42 16.56 9.46 -16.41
N SER A 43 15.42 10.01 -16.07
CA SER A 43 14.94 11.29 -16.60
C SER A 43 15.21 12.50 -15.70
N VAL A 44 15.83 12.34 -14.55
CA VAL A 44 16.25 13.42 -13.62
C VAL A 44 15.17 14.50 -13.43
N ARG A 45 13.97 14.07 -13.05
CA ARG A 45 12.86 14.99 -12.79
C ARG A 45 12.39 14.88 -11.33
N GLY A 46 12.02 16.01 -10.76
CA GLY A 46 11.36 16.10 -9.47
C GLY A 46 12.27 16.62 -8.35
N LYS A 47 11.72 16.62 -7.14
CA LYS A 47 12.37 17.03 -5.90
C LYS A 47 12.45 15.84 -4.95
N LYS A 48 13.55 15.74 -4.21
CA LYS A 48 13.66 14.80 -3.11
C LYS A 48 13.20 15.51 -1.83
N VAL A 49 12.15 15.00 -1.22
CA VAL A 49 11.62 15.50 0.05
C VAL A 49 11.58 14.34 1.05
N THR A 50 12.05 14.57 2.26
CA THR A 50 11.87 13.67 3.39
C THR A 50 10.97 14.37 4.39
N ALA A 51 9.87 13.72 4.77
CA ALA A 51 8.93 14.22 5.77
C ALA A 51 8.67 13.12 6.79
N GLU A 52 8.57 13.51 8.05
CA GLU A 52 8.32 12.61 9.18
C GLU A 52 7.25 13.21 10.07
N VAL A 53 6.36 12.37 10.57
CA VAL A 53 5.31 12.76 11.52
C VAL A 53 5.04 11.61 12.50
N ASN A 54 4.87 11.95 13.78
CA ASN A 54 4.37 11.04 14.81
C ASN A 54 2.87 11.18 14.93
N ILE A 55 2.15 10.08 14.70
CA ILE A 55 0.68 10.03 14.81
C ILE A 55 0.32 9.15 16.01
N SER A 56 -0.47 9.69 16.95
CA SER A 56 -0.89 8.91 18.10
C SER A 56 -1.87 7.81 17.72
N PRO A 57 -1.93 6.69 18.48
CA PRO A 57 -2.86 5.60 18.21
C PRO A 57 -4.33 6.03 18.14
N GLU A 58 -4.71 7.03 18.93
CA GLU A 58 -6.08 7.59 18.96
C GLU A 58 -6.42 8.31 17.65
N LEU A 59 -5.46 9.05 17.09
CA LEU A 59 -5.64 9.69 15.77
C LEU A 59 -5.70 8.66 14.65
N VAL A 60 -4.87 7.62 14.72
CA VAL A 60 -4.91 6.51 13.76
C VAL A 60 -6.29 5.83 13.79
N ALA A 61 -6.80 5.51 14.96
CA ALA A 61 -8.13 4.89 15.08
C ALA A 61 -9.26 5.81 14.60
N LYS A 62 -9.20 7.10 14.97
CA LYS A 62 -10.26 8.07 14.66
C LYS A 62 -10.35 8.45 13.19
N TYR A 63 -9.22 8.68 12.54
CA TYR A 63 -9.18 9.24 11.18
C TYR A 63 -8.81 8.24 10.11
N LEU A 64 -8.02 7.22 10.45
CA LEU A 64 -7.59 6.19 9.50
C LEU A 64 -8.37 4.87 9.67
N HIS A 65 -9.23 4.78 10.69
CA HIS A 65 -10.07 3.62 10.97
C HIS A 65 -9.29 2.29 11.04
N THR A 66 -8.08 2.34 11.57
CA THR A 66 -7.15 1.21 11.66
C THR A 66 -6.36 1.25 12.96
N THR A 67 -5.35 0.39 13.08
CA THR A 67 -4.44 0.38 14.23
C THR A 67 -2.99 0.55 13.78
N PRO A 68 -2.10 1.05 14.63
CA PRO A 68 -0.68 1.17 14.30
C PRO A 68 -0.06 -0.16 13.86
N GLN A 69 -0.45 -1.28 14.48
CA GLN A 69 0.03 -2.62 14.13
C GLN A 69 -0.34 -3.01 12.70
N LYS A 70 -1.60 -2.78 12.30
CA LYS A 70 -2.04 -3.03 10.92
C LYS A 70 -1.34 -2.13 9.91
N MET A 71 -1.05 -0.88 10.28
CA MET A 71 -0.27 0.01 9.41
C MET A 71 1.15 -0.50 9.19
N VAL A 72 1.81 -1.02 10.23
CA VAL A 72 3.15 -1.63 10.11
C VAL A 72 3.10 -2.86 9.23
N GLN A 73 2.14 -3.75 9.43
CA GLN A 73 1.95 -4.95 8.60
C GLN A 73 1.72 -4.59 7.13
N PHE A 74 0.86 -3.61 6.87
CA PHE A 74 0.64 -3.10 5.52
C PHE A 74 1.92 -2.53 4.92
N GLY A 75 2.70 -1.75 5.67
CA GLY A 75 3.99 -1.22 5.24
C GLY A 75 4.99 -2.31 4.87
N GLN A 76 5.09 -3.37 5.66
CA GLN A 76 5.94 -4.53 5.36
C GLN A 76 5.50 -5.22 4.06
N MET A 77 4.20 -5.47 3.90
CA MET A 77 3.66 -6.11 2.72
C MET A 77 3.85 -5.26 1.46
N THR A 78 3.59 -3.95 1.53
CA THR A 78 3.79 -3.03 0.38
C THR A 78 5.25 -2.90 -0.02
N THR A 79 6.18 -3.07 0.92
CA THR A 79 7.61 -3.11 0.65
C THR A 79 7.96 -4.32 -0.22
N VAL A 80 7.48 -5.50 0.15
CA VAL A 80 7.69 -6.73 -0.63
C VAL A 80 7.00 -6.65 -1.98
N GLY A 81 5.74 -6.21 -2.03
CA GLY A 81 4.98 -6.02 -3.27
C GLY A 81 5.64 -5.03 -4.22
N GLY A 82 6.17 -3.92 -3.69
CA GLY A 82 6.94 -2.95 -4.46
C GLY A 82 8.21 -3.56 -5.09
N ALA A 83 8.97 -4.30 -4.31
CA ALA A 83 10.16 -5.00 -4.80
C ALA A 83 9.83 -6.00 -5.91
N LEU A 84 8.80 -6.83 -5.70
CA LEU A 84 8.36 -7.82 -6.68
C LEU A 84 7.83 -7.19 -7.98
N SER A 85 7.21 -6.03 -7.91
CA SER A 85 6.73 -5.29 -9.09
C SER A 85 7.82 -4.48 -9.81
N GLY A 86 9.05 -4.50 -9.33
CA GLY A 86 10.18 -3.77 -9.91
C GLY A 86 10.12 -2.26 -9.69
N THR A 87 9.39 -1.78 -8.70
CA THR A 87 9.37 -0.36 -8.35
C THR A 87 10.64 0.04 -7.61
N ILE A 88 11.00 1.31 -7.76
CA ILE A 88 12.09 1.92 -6.99
C ILE A 88 11.47 2.75 -5.88
N GLY A 89 11.68 2.32 -4.65
CA GLY A 89 11.06 2.94 -3.48
C GLY A 89 9.83 2.17 -2.97
N ILE A 90 9.46 2.45 -1.75
CA ILE A 90 8.43 1.73 -0.99
C ILE A 90 7.26 2.61 -0.59
N ASN A 91 7.09 3.78 -1.22
CA ASN A 91 5.94 4.63 -0.95
C ASN A 91 4.67 3.93 -1.43
N ALA A 92 3.70 3.76 -0.55
CA ALA A 92 2.48 3.02 -0.85
C ALA A 92 1.49 3.82 -1.72
N HIS A 93 1.53 5.16 -1.64
CA HIS A 93 0.48 5.96 -2.29
C HIS A 93 0.95 7.33 -2.79
N TYR A 94 1.67 7.35 -3.88
CA TYR A 94 2.16 8.61 -4.49
C TYR A 94 1.04 9.55 -4.91
N ALA A 95 -0.06 9.02 -5.45
CA ALA A 95 -1.13 9.84 -5.97
C ALA A 95 -1.78 10.73 -4.89
N ASN A 96 -1.97 10.22 -3.67
CA ASN A 96 -2.52 11.00 -2.56
C ASN A 96 -1.58 12.11 -2.08
N ALA A 97 -0.28 11.95 -2.27
CA ALA A 97 0.68 12.99 -1.90
C ALA A 97 0.75 14.13 -2.91
N LEU A 98 0.22 13.92 -4.11
CA LEU A 98 0.25 14.88 -5.23
C LEU A 98 -1.11 15.50 -5.54
N ALA A 99 -2.17 15.04 -4.88
CA ALA A 99 -3.54 15.49 -5.10
C ALA A 99 -3.81 16.89 -4.51
#